data_9ede3918c83882d4b5a645bd8d112f5a
#
_entry.id   9ede3918c83882d4b5a645bd8d112f5a
#
_cell.length_a   1.000
_cell.length_b   1.000
_cell.length_c   1.000
_cell.angle_alpha   90.00
_cell.angle_beta   90.00
_cell.angle_gamma   90.00
#
_symmetry.space_group_name_H-M   'P 1'
#
loop_
_entity.id
_entity.type
_entity.pdbx_description
1 polymer ?
#
loop_
_entity_poly.entity_id
_entity_poly.type
_entity_poly.pdbx_seq_one_letter_code
_entity_poly.pdbx_strand_id
1 'polypeptide(L)'
;MLHYDSFGTARFALRDGAADIAPETLAEAPLRMKFRGDRALLPFDSRKTADTRARFTFTAAPGLEALEFTAFGRKPEVRADGRKCRVAEVARRSDGAVTYSAVLPRRAELPAEVSLTLTEERGYAGGAAIDGPVKLVCGVGRYTVGDWCRNDALRTYSGAAWYGRDFTLTKKPAGRVTLDLGEVVSTARVLVNGREAGLRLTPPWRFDVTGLLQEGANRIE
;
A
#
# COMPACT_ATOMS: atom_id res chain seq x y z
N MET A 1 -0.22 23.34 -7.41
CA MET A 1 0.34 22.69 -6.22
C MET A 1 -0.86 22.19 -5.44
N LEU A 2 -1.19 20.90 -5.57
CA LEU A 2 -2.31 20.32 -4.84
C LEU A 2 -1.80 20.00 -3.43
N HIS A 3 -2.26 20.77 -2.46
CA HIS A 3 -2.10 20.41 -1.06
C HIS A 3 -2.98 19.18 -0.79
N TYR A 4 -2.34 18.04 -0.58
CA TYR A 4 -3.00 16.87 -0.02
C TYR A 4 -2.98 17.05 1.49
N ASP A 5 -3.93 17.82 2.01
CA ASP A 5 -4.13 17.87 3.44
C ASP A 5 -4.61 16.52 3.94
N SER A 6 -4.10 16.17 5.10
CA SER A 6 -4.39 14.94 5.83
C SER A 6 -5.84 14.52 5.68
N PHE A 7 -6.02 13.36 5.04
CA PHE A 7 -7.32 12.73 4.97
C PHE A 7 -7.73 12.35 6.37
N GLY A 8 -8.78 12.99 6.83
CA GLY A 8 -9.43 12.60 8.06
C GLY A 8 -9.71 11.10 8.05
N THR A 9 -9.84 10.51 9.20
CA THR A 9 -10.21 9.12 9.37
C THR A 9 -11.44 8.82 8.53
N ALA A 10 -11.27 8.13 7.40
CA ALA A 10 -12.38 7.66 6.61
C ALA A 10 -13.19 6.71 7.48
N ARG A 11 -14.37 7.13 7.90
CA ARG A 11 -15.29 6.32 8.67
C ARG A 11 -16.19 5.60 7.68
N PHE A 12 -16.01 4.31 7.55
CA PHE A 12 -17.02 3.48 6.93
C PHE A 12 -18.14 3.29 7.93
N ALA A 13 -19.19 4.09 7.83
CA ALA A 13 -20.37 3.94 8.65
C ALA A 13 -21.51 3.36 7.81
N LEU A 14 -22.06 2.23 8.25
CA LEU A 14 -23.37 1.76 7.78
C LEU A 14 -24.43 2.38 8.67
N ARG A 15 -25.39 3.08 8.08
CA ARG A 15 -26.45 3.77 8.80
C ARG A 15 -27.81 3.28 8.40
N ASP A 16 -28.64 2.98 9.39
CA ASP A 16 -30.07 2.73 9.23
C ASP A 16 -30.82 3.98 9.79
N GLY A 17 -31.30 4.82 8.86
CA GLY A 17 -31.84 6.11 9.23
C GLY A 17 -30.79 7.02 9.89
N ALA A 18 -30.98 7.35 11.18
CA ALA A 18 -30.08 8.15 11.98
C ALA A 18 -29.11 7.31 12.84
N ALA A 19 -29.28 5.99 12.91
CA ALA A 19 -28.47 5.10 13.71
C ALA A 19 -27.34 4.44 12.91
N ASP A 20 -26.15 4.36 13.50
CA ASP A 20 -25.03 3.63 12.92
C ASP A 20 -25.22 2.13 13.19
N ILE A 21 -25.14 1.28 12.15
CA ILE A 21 -25.36 -0.16 12.28
C ILE A 21 -24.06 -0.89 12.69
N ALA A 22 -22.93 -0.39 12.26
CA ALA A 22 -21.61 -0.93 12.60
C ALA A 22 -20.53 0.16 12.45
N PRO A 23 -20.57 1.23 13.30
CA PRO A 23 -19.74 2.42 13.06
C PRO A 23 -18.26 2.21 13.30
N GLU A 24 -17.91 1.36 14.25
CA GLU A 24 -16.56 1.33 14.84
C GLU A 24 -15.68 0.19 14.30
N THR A 25 -16.28 -0.94 14.01
CA THR A 25 -15.56 -2.14 13.59
C THR A 25 -14.99 -2.05 12.16
N LEU A 26 -15.49 -1.15 11.34
CA LEU A 26 -15.03 -0.98 9.96
C LEU A 26 -13.89 0.04 9.82
N ALA A 27 -13.81 1.03 10.72
CA ALA A 27 -12.84 2.11 10.63
C ALA A 27 -11.48 1.77 11.26
N GLU A 28 -11.45 1.00 12.33
CA GLU A 28 -10.24 0.76 13.13
C GLU A 28 -9.41 -0.43 12.68
N ALA A 29 -10.00 -1.42 12.04
CA ALA A 29 -9.27 -2.58 11.56
C ALA A 29 -8.65 -2.32 10.18
N PRO A 30 -7.43 -2.84 9.92
CA PRO A 30 -6.79 -2.71 8.62
C PRO A 30 -7.65 -3.33 7.51
N LEU A 31 -7.84 -2.57 6.43
CA LEU A 31 -8.57 -2.99 5.25
C LEU A 31 -7.67 -3.80 4.31
N ARG A 32 -8.25 -4.70 3.52
CA ARG A 32 -7.53 -5.30 2.40
C ARG A 32 -7.27 -4.23 1.35
N MET A 33 -6.02 -4.12 0.92
CA MET A 33 -5.59 -3.17 -0.09
C MET A 33 -4.90 -3.88 -1.24
N LYS A 34 -5.29 -3.56 -2.47
CA LYS A 34 -4.67 -4.03 -3.70
C LYS A 34 -4.45 -2.84 -4.63
N PHE A 35 -3.26 -2.74 -5.18
CA PHE A 35 -2.93 -1.70 -6.16
C PHE A 35 -3.28 -2.15 -7.59
N ARG A 36 -3.53 -1.18 -8.44
CA ARG A 36 -3.64 -1.36 -9.89
C ARG A 36 -2.39 -0.82 -10.56
N GLY A 37 -1.71 -1.67 -11.36
CA GLY A 37 -0.50 -1.31 -12.09
C GLY A 37 0.79 -1.44 -11.28
N ASP A 38 1.89 -1.02 -11.88
CA ASP A 38 3.23 -1.09 -11.30
C ASP A 38 3.44 -0.06 -10.18
N ARG A 39 4.33 -0.40 -9.25
CA ARG A 39 4.72 0.46 -8.17
C ARG A 39 6.20 0.73 -8.23
N ALA A 40 6.54 1.98 -8.01
CA ALA A 40 7.92 2.42 -7.92
C ALA A 40 8.08 3.32 -6.69
N LEU A 41 9.17 3.12 -5.97
CA LEU A 41 9.52 3.93 -4.83
C LEU A 41 10.62 4.92 -5.19
N LEU A 42 10.33 6.19 -4.98
CA LEU A 42 11.22 7.33 -4.99
C LEU A 42 10.60 8.41 -4.08
N PRO A 43 11.28 9.06 -3.20
CA PRO A 43 12.64 8.86 -2.72
C PRO A 43 12.74 7.85 -1.56
N PHE A 44 13.94 7.61 -1.08
CA PHE A 44 14.24 6.84 0.13
C PHE A 44 15.42 7.44 0.87
N ASP A 45 15.50 7.16 2.16
CA ASP A 45 16.60 7.59 3.00
C ASP A 45 17.82 6.69 2.78
N SER A 46 19.00 7.30 2.74
CA SER A 46 20.25 6.59 2.61
C SER A 46 21.30 7.14 3.55
N ARG A 47 22.13 6.27 4.07
CA ARG A 47 23.32 6.68 4.81
C ARG A 47 24.46 5.69 4.64
N LYS A 48 25.68 6.19 4.69
CA LYS A 48 26.89 5.37 4.78
C LYS A 48 26.97 4.77 6.18
N THR A 49 27.11 3.45 6.27
CA THR A 49 27.17 2.72 7.55
C THR A 49 28.57 2.31 7.95
N ALA A 50 29.48 2.24 6.97
CA ALA A 50 30.91 1.97 7.14
C ALA A 50 31.64 2.46 5.88
N ASP A 51 32.96 2.47 5.87
CA ASP A 51 33.76 2.97 4.74
C ASP A 51 33.52 2.27 3.41
N THR A 52 32.97 1.07 3.44
CA THR A 52 32.68 0.27 2.24
C THR A 52 31.22 -0.14 2.10
N ARG A 53 30.33 0.37 2.93
CA ARG A 53 28.91 0.00 2.92
C ARG A 53 28.00 1.19 2.92
N ALA A 54 26.95 1.13 2.08
CA ALA A 54 25.83 2.05 2.11
C ALA A 54 24.53 1.29 2.49
N ARG A 55 23.72 1.92 3.31
CA ARG A 55 22.40 1.40 3.70
C ARG A 55 21.32 2.36 3.24
N PHE A 56 20.29 1.81 2.61
CA PHE A 56 19.09 2.50 2.17
C PHE A 56 17.91 1.93 2.96
N THR A 57 17.08 2.80 3.52
CA THR A 57 15.91 2.41 4.32
C THR A 57 14.65 3.11 3.82
N PHE A 58 13.54 2.40 3.82
CA PHE A 58 12.24 2.93 3.42
C PHE A 58 11.10 2.05 3.93
N THR A 59 9.91 2.63 4.02
CA THR A 59 8.68 1.90 4.31
C THR A 59 8.04 1.45 2.99
N ALA A 60 7.95 0.15 2.79
CA ALA A 60 7.31 -0.43 1.61
C ALA A 60 5.78 -0.44 1.72
N ALA A 61 5.11 -0.52 0.57
CA ALA A 61 3.67 -0.68 0.51
C ALA A 61 3.20 -2.01 1.12
N PRO A 62 1.96 -2.08 1.62
CA PRO A 62 1.39 -3.32 2.13
C PRO A 62 1.28 -4.38 1.01
N GLY A 63 1.38 -5.64 1.39
CA GLY A 63 1.34 -6.75 0.45
C GLY A 63 2.67 -7.07 -0.22
N LEU A 64 3.79 -6.51 0.24
CA LEU A 64 5.09 -6.73 -0.36
C LEU A 64 5.48 -8.21 -0.39
N GLU A 65 5.81 -8.72 -1.57
CA GLU A 65 6.28 -10.08 -1.84
C GLU A 65 7.74 -10.09 -2.31
N ALA A 66 8.09 -9.11 -3.14
CA ALA A 66 9.44 -8.95 -3.66
C ALA A 66 9.70 -7.49 -4.01
N LEU A 67 10.97 -7.16 -4.21
CA LEU A 67 11.40 -5.89 -4.77
C LEU A 67 12.49 -6.10 -5.80
N GLU A 68 12.53 -5.23 -6.81
CA GLU A 68 13.57 -5.19 -7.82
C GLU A 68 14.23 -3.82 -7.82
N PHE A 69 15.55 -3.80 -7.87
CA PHE A 69 16.34 -2.56 -7.89
C PHE A 69 17.59 -2.74 -8.72
N THR A 70 18.02 -1.68 -9.38
CA THR A 70 19.29 -1.61 -10.08
C THR A 70 20.29 -0.82 -9.23
N ALA A 71 21.50 -1.29 -9.11
CA ALA A 71 22.48 -0.67 -8.25
C ALA A 71 23.91 -0.78 -8.79
N PHE A 72 24.72 0.22 -8.45
CA PHE A 72 26.16 0.16 -8.47
C PHE A 72 26.63 -0.27 -7.08
N GLY A 73 27.19 -1.46 -6.98
CA GLY A 73 27.63 -2.04 -5.72
C GLY A 73 27.47 -3.56 -5.73
N ARG A 74 28.07 -4.21 -4.75
CA ARG A 74 28.09 -5.68 -4.63
C ARG A 74 27.52 -6.15 -3.31
N LYS A 75 27.32 -7.47 -3.24
CA LYS A 75 26.86 -8.17 -2.04
C LYS A 75 25.61 -7.52 -1.43
N PRO A 76 24.52 -7.39 -2.21
CA PRO A 76 23.29 -6.82 -1.69
C PRO A 76 22.75 -7.68 -0.54
N GLU A 77 22.41 -7.03 0.55
CA GLU A 77 21.66 -7.64 1.63
C GLU A 77 20.37 -6.86 1.82
N VAL A 78 19.24 -7.54 1.69
CA VAL A 78 17.92 -6.95 1.86
C VAL A 78 17.21 -7.61 3.03
N ARG A 79 16.61 -6.79 3.88
CA ARG A 79 15.76 -7.23 4.99
C ARG A 79 14.42 -6.48 4.92
N ALA A 80 13.37 -7.20 5.22
CA ALA A 80 12.02 -6.64 5.43
C ALA A 80 11.59 -7.02 6.85
N ASP A 81 11.24 -6.04 7.68
CA ASP A 81 10.94 -6.21 9.10
C ASP A 81 12.00 -7.03 9.84
N GLY A 82 13.27 -6.73 9.57
CA GLY A 82 14.42 -7.43 10.11
C GLY A 82 14.70 -8.83 9.52
N ARG A 83 13.80 -9.40 8.74
CA ARG A 83 13.96 -10.73 8.12
C ARG A 83 14.72 -10.64 6.81
N LYS A 84 15.72 -11.51 6.63
CA LYS A 84 16.55 -11.54 5.42
C LYS A 84 15.73 -12.04 4.22
N CYS A 85 15.80 -11.29 3.11
CA CYS A 85 15.24 -11.68 1.82
C CYS A 85 16.24 -12.52 1.03
N ARG A 86 15.72 -13.35 0.12
CA ARG A 86 16.55 -14.06 -0.86
C ARG A 86 16.83 -13.11 -2.03
N VAL A 87 18.10 -12.76 -2.20
CA VAL A 87 18.53 -11.84 -3.27
C VAL A 87 19.20 -12.64 -4.39
N ALA A 88 18.83 -12.32 -5.64
CA ALA A 88 19.42 -12.87 -6.84
C ALA A 88 19.72 -11.74 -7.85
N GLU A 89 20.82 -11.91 -8.61
CA GLU A 89 21.10 -11.08 -9.78
C GLU A 89 20.14 -11.47 -10.91
N VAL A 90 19.50 -10.47 -11.53
CA VAL A 90 18.56 -10.66 -12.64
C VAL A 90 19.20 -10.25 -13.97
N ALA A 91 19.92 -9.13 -13.95
CA ALA A 91 20.56 -8.59 -15.14
C ALA A 91 21.80 -7.78 -14.75
N ARG A 92 22.73 -7.66 -15.70
CA ARG A 92 23.92 -6.80 -15.56
C ARG A 92 24.05 -5.94 -16.81
N ARG A 93 24.26 -4.66 -16.59
CA ARG A 93 24.48 -3.66 -17.64
C ARG A 93 25.99 -3.54 -17.95
N SER A 94 26.30 -3.05 -19.15
CA SER A 94 27.68 -2.83 -19.60
C SER A 94 28.42 -1.75 -18.81
N ASP A 95 27.70 -0.84 -18.16
CA ASP A 95 28.25 0.22 -17.29
C ASP A 95 28.56 -0.29 -15.87
N GLY A 96 28.32 -1.57 -15.58
CA GLY A 96 28.58 -2.20 -14.29
C GLY A 96 27.38 -2.19 -13.33
N ALA A 97 26.28 -1.52 -13.65
CA ALA A 97 25.08 -1.58 -12.85
C ALA A 97 24.44 -2.98 -12.89
N VAL A 98 23.96 -3.46 -11.77
CA VAL A 98 23.36 -4.78 -11.63
C VAL A 98 21.94 -4.65 -11.12
N THR A 99 21.01 -5.31 -11.81
CA THR A 99 19.63 -5.45 -11.36
C THR A 99 19.49 -6.67 -10.48
N TYR A 100 18.96 -6.48 -9.30
CA TYR A 100 18.70 -7.52 -8.31
C TYR A 100 17.21 -7.68 -8.07
N SER A 101 16.79 -8.92 -7.85
CA SER A 101 15.48 -9.25 -7.29
C SER A 101 15.65 -9.75 -5.86
N ALA A 102 14.90 -9.20 -4.93
CA ALA A 102 14.89 -9.63 -3.55
C ALA A 102 13.49 -10.13 -3.17
N VAL A 103 13.38 -11.42 -2.88
CA VAL A 103 12.12 -12.09 -2.55
C VAL A 103 12.02 -12.27 -1.04
N LEU A 104 10.91 -11.85 -0.46
CA LEU A 104 10.63 -12.02 0.95
C LEU A 104 10.35 -13.49 1.27
N PRO A 105 10.77 -13.99 2.45
CA PRO A 105 10.44 -15.37 2.87
C PRO A 105 8.95 -15.58 3.08
N ARG A 106 8.24 -14.50 3.37
CA ARG A 106 6.78 -14.42 3.50
C ARG A 106 6.32 -13.03 3.10
N ARG A 107 5.18 -12.94 2.40
CA ARG A 107 4.53 -11.67 2.07
C ARG A 107 4.29 -10.83 3.33
N ALA A 108 4.67 -9.56 3.27
CA ALA A 108 4.35 -8.60 4.32
C ALA A 108 2.93 -8.07 4.11
N GLU A 109 1.99 -8.49 4.93
CA GLU A 109 0.60 -8.04 4.80
C GLU A 109 0.43 -6.55 5.10
N LEU A 110 1.13 -6.05 6.11
CA LEU A 110 1.19 -4.63 6.48
C LEU A 110 2.36 -3.93 5.78
N PRO A 111 2.41 -2.58 5.79
CA PRO A 111 3.61 -1.85 5.38
C PRO A 111 4.85 -2.39 6.10
N ALA A 112 5.91 -2.65 5.36
CA ALA A 112 7.12 -3.28 5.88
C ALA A 112 8.29 -2.29 5.89
N GLU A 113 9.06 -2.28 6.97
CA GLU A 113 10.33 -1.57 7.04
C GLU A 113 11.40 -2.35 6.27
N VAL A 114 11.88 -1.77 5.16
CA VAL A 114 12.89 -2.37 4.31
C VAL A 114 14.23 -1.72 4.56
N SER A 115 15.27 -2.54 4.72
CA SER A 115 16.66 -2.09 4.68
C SER A 115 17.40 -2.84 3.58
N LEU A 116 18.09 -2.09 2.72
CA LEU A 116 18.93 -2.56 1.66
C LEU A 116 20.36 -2.09 1.93
N THR A 117 21.31 -3.02 2.02
CA THR A 117 22.71 -2.72 2.22
C THR A 117 23.53 -3.18 1.02
N LEU A 118 24.37 -2.30 0.51
CA LEU A 118 25.29 -2.57 -0.60
C LEU A 118 26.73 -2.37 -0.12
N THR A 119 27.64 -3.22 -0.61
CA THR A 119 29.08 -3.02 -0.45
C THR A 119 29.58 -2.24 -1.67
N GLU A 120 30.39 -1.22 -1.45
CA GLU A 120 31.02 -0.43 -2.51
C GLU A 120 31.90 -1.32 -3.39
N GLU A 121 31.96 -1.02 -4.67
CA GLU A 121 32.85 -1.68 -5.61
C GLU A 121 34.13 -0.86 -5.77
N ARG A 122 35.27 -1.54 -5.89
CA ARG A 122 36.52 -0.84 -6.13
C ARG A 122 36.49 -0.07 -7.44
N GLY A 123 36.98 1.17 -7.40
CA GLY A 123 37.02 2.05 -8.57
C GLY A 123 35.82 3.01 -8.71
N TYR A 124 34.76 2.85 -7.89
CA TYR A 124 33.64 3.79 -7.85
C TYR A 124 33.88 4.82 -6.72
N ALA A 125 34.31 6.01 -7.09
CA ALA A 125 34.64 7.09 -6.13
C ALA A 125 33.41 7.62 -5.36
N GLY A 126 32.21 7.35 -5.83
CA GLY A 126 30.93 7.77 -5.21
C GLY A 126 30.33 6.77 -4.22
N GLY A 127 30.93 5.60 -4.05
CA GLY A 127 30.38 4.53 -3.23
C GLY A 127 29.26 3.72 -3.92
N ALA A 128 28.47 2.99 -3.12
CA ALA A 128 27.33 2.24 -3.64
C ALA A 128 26.12 3.15 -3.84
N ALA A 129 25.39 2.96 -4.94
CA ALA A 129 24.22 3.76 -5.30
C ALA A 129 23.11 2.89 -5.90
N ILE A 130 21.87 3.32 -5.71
CA ILE A 130 20.71 2.77 -6.43
C ILE A 130 20.48 3.61 -7.68
N ASP A 131 20.34 2.94 -8.82
CA ASP A 131 20.11 3.56 -10.12
C ASP A 131 18.62 3.44 -10.50
N GLY A 132 17.90 4.53 -10.31
CA GLY A 132 16.48 4.61 -10.60
C GLY A 132 15.56 4.11 -9.46
N PRO A 133 14.29 3.92 -9.77
CA PRO A 133 13.30 3.53 -8.76
C PRO A 133 13.46 2.07 -8.31
N VAL A 134 13.17 1.82 -7.04
CA VAL A 134 12.95 0.48 -6.52
C VAL A 134 11.53 0.05 -6.88
N LYS A 135 11.38 -1.01 -7.68
CA LYS A 135 10.07 -1.58 -8.02
C LYS A 135 9.62 -2.52 -6.91
N LEU A 136 8.38 -2.35 -6.46
CA LEU A 136 7.76 -3.18 -5.45
C LEU A 136 6.76 -4.14 -6.11
N VAL A 137 6.92 -5.43 -5.86
CA VAL A 137 5.95 -6.46 -6.24
C VAL A 137 5.05 -6.71 -5.04
N CYS A 138 3.80 -6.25 -5.13
CA CYS A 138 2.85 -6.34 -4.04
C CYS A 138 1.64 -7.17 -4.45
N GLY A 139 1.31 -8.16 -3.63
CA GLY A 139 0.02 -8.83 -3.65
C GLY A 139 -1.03 -8.06 -2.83
N VAL A 140 -2.06 -8.77 -2.38
CA VAL A 140 -3.04 -8.18 -1.47
C VAL A 140 -2.39 -7.96 -0.11
N GLY A 141 -2.42 -6.73 0.36
CA GLY A 141 -1.98 -6.32 1.70
C GLY A 141 -3.13 -5.81 2.56
N ARG A 142 -2.80 -5.26 3.71
CA ARG A 142 -3.72 -4.65 4.66
C ARG A 142 -3.20 -3.27 5.03
N TYR A 143 -4.05 -2.27 4.94
CA TYR A 143 -3.69 -0.89 5.25
C TYR A 143 -4.84 -0.21 5.99
N THR A 144 -4.51 0.61 6.97
CA THR A 144 -5.49 1.47 7.62
C THR A 144 -5.83 2.63 6.70
N VAL A 145 -7.09 3.00 6.63
CA VAL A 145 -7.50 4.22 5.92
C VAL A 145 -6.85 5.44 6.56
N GLY A 146 -6.50 6.43 5.74
CA GLY A 146 -5.84 7.65 6.19
C GLY A 146 -4.93 8.23 5.11
N ASP A 147 -4.04 9.09 5.55
CA ASP A 147 -3.12 9.81 4.67
C ASP A 147 -2.00 8.89 4.14
N TRP A 148 -2.00 8.70 2.83
CA TRP A 148 -0.95 7.94 2.14
C TRP A 148 0.44 8.58 2.23
N CYS A 149 0.51 9.89 2.47
CA CYS A 149 1.77 10.61 2.57
C CYS A 149 2.65 10.14 3.75
N ARG A 150 2.06 9.43 4.71
CA ARG A 150 2.78 8.82 5.83
C ARG A 150 3.51 7.52 5.50
N ASN A 151 3.32 7.01 4.30
CA ASN A 151 4.02 5.82 3.82
C ASN A 151 4.89 6.19 2.62
N ASP A 152 6.20 5.91 2.67
CA ASP A 152 7.15 6.30 1.63
C ASP A 152 6.75 5.80 0.24
N ALA A 153 6.28 4.55 0.17
CA ALA A 153 5.88 3.95 -1.09
C ALA A 153 4.54 4.45 -1.62
N LEU A 154 3.70 5.05 -0.78
CA LEU A 154 2.40 5.58 -1.17
C LEU A 154 2.43 7.08 -1.45
N ARG A 155 3.37 7.80 -0.85
CA ARG A 155 3.53 9.26 -1.00
C ARG A 155 3.67 9.70 -2.46
N THR A 156 4.33 8.91 -3.27
CA THR A 156 4.54 9.16 -4.70
C THR A 156 3.67 8.32 -5.62
N TYR A 157 2.79 7.48 -5.04
CA TYR A 157 1.91 6.64 -5.83
C TYR A 157 0.75 7.46 -6.40
N SER A 158 0.60 7.41 -7.73
CA SER A 158 -0.54 7.97 -8.45
C SER A 158 -1.25 6.83 -9.18
N GLY A 159 -2.44 6.50 -8.74
CA GLY A 159 -3.21 5.39 -9.30
C GLY A 159 -4.39 4.99 -8.43
N ALA A 160 -5.05 3.91 -8.80
CA ALA A 160 -6.17 3.37 -8.07
C ALA A 160 -5.75 2.25 -7.11
N ALA A 161 -6.39 2.20 -5.95
CA ALA A 161 -6.29 1.10 -5.02
C ALA A 161 -7.68 0.57 -4.69
N TRP A 162 -7.77 -0.74 -4.47
CA TRP A 162 -8.97 -1.41 -3.99
C TRP A 162 -8.86 -1.62 -2.48
N TYR A 163 -9.89 -1.21 -1.77
CA TYR A 163 -10.06 -1.50 -0.36
C TYR A 163 -11.19 -2.50 -0.21
N GLY A 164 -11.01 -3.50 0.62
CA GLY A 164 -12.03 -4.51 0.85
C GLY A 164 -12.23 -4.81 2.34
N ARG A 165 -13.47 -4.96 2.75
CA ARG A 165 -13.87 -5.35 4.09
C ARG A 165 -14.98 -6.37 4.06
N ASP A 166 -14.75 -7.48 4.76
CA ASP A 166 -15.77 -8.47 5.07
C ASP A 166 -16.37 -8.16 6.45
N PHE A 167 -17.70 -8.24 6.58
CA PHE A 167 -18.43 -8.03 7.83
C PHE A 167 -19.70 -8.87 7.85
N THR A 168 -20.30 -9.03 9.04
CA THR A 168 -21.51 -9.83 9.20
C THR A 168 -22.63 -8.98 9.79
N LEU A 169 -23.82 -9.06 9.17
CA LEU A 169 -25.04 -8.49 9.72
C LEU A 169 -25.89 -9.61 10.34
N THR A 170 -26.30 -9.43 11.58
CA THR A 170 -27.18 -10.38 12.27
C THR A 170 -28.60 -10.38 11.70
N LYS A 171 -29.01 -9.24 11.12
CA LYS A 171 -30.31 -9.07 10.49
C LYS A 171 -30.16 -8.07 9.35
N LYS A 172 -30.89 -8.30 8.25
CA LYS A 172 -30.97 -7.31 7.18
C LYS A 172 -31.67 -6.05 7.69
N PRO A 173 -31.10 -4.85 7.50
CA PRO A 173 -31.72 -3.60 7.89
C PRO A 173 -33.07 -3.41 7.18
N ALA A 174 -34.07 -2.92 7.92
CA ALA A 174 -35.42 -2.70 7.39
C ALA A 174 -35.57 -1.35 6.66
N GLY A 175 -34.72 -0.38 7.03
CA GLY A 175 -34.75 0.98 6.51
C GLY A 175 -33.72 1.23 5.41
N ARG A 176 -33.60 2.52 5.06
CA ARG A 176 -32.59 2.96 4.10
C ARG A 176 -31.20 2.97 4.73
N VAL A 177 -30.26 2.27 4.11
CA VAL A 177 -28.87 2.18 4.56
C VAL A 177 -27.98 2.96 3.61
N THR A 178 -27.18 3.84 4.18
CA THR A 178 -26.19 4.64 3.46
C THR A 178 -24.79 4.27 3.92
N LEU A 179 -23.91 3.96 2.99
CA LEU A 179 -22.47 3.88 3.21
C LEU A 179 -21.90 5.27 3.06
N ASP A 180 -21.29 5.80 4.12
CA ASP A 180 -20.58 7.07 4.11
C ASP A 180 -19.07 6.82 4.17
N LEU A 181 -18.34 7.25 3.15
CA LEU A 181 -16.88 7.09 3.09
C LEU A 181 -16.13 8.22 3.80
N GLY A 182 -16.85 9.21 4.33
CA GLY A 182 -16.22 10.39 4.92
C GLY A 182 -15.58 11.28 3.86
N GLU A 183 -14.27 11.41 3.89
CA GLU A 183 -13.51 12.19 2.92
C GLU A 183 -12.75 11.29 1.95
N VAL A 184 -12.87 11.57 0.66
CA VAL A 184 -12.13 10.92 -0.41
C VAL A 184 -11.52 12.01 -1.29
N VAL A 185 -10.25 11.87 -1.64
CA VAL A 185 -9.50 12.93 -2.35
C VAL A 185 -9.89 13.09 -3.79
N SER A 186 -10.20 11.99 -4.49
CA SER A 186 -10.41 12.02 -5.91
C SER A 186 -11.73 11.36 -6.28
N THR A 187 -11.72 10.07 -6.53
CA THR A 187 -12.90 9.32 -6.98
C THR A 187 -13.13 8.10 -6.12
N ALA A 188 -14.40 7.72 -5.93
CA ALA A 188 -14.76 6.49 -5.25
C ALA A 188 -15.77 5.70 -6.08
N ARG A 189 -15.45 4.42 -6.30
CA ARG A 189 -16.38 3.42 -6.81
C ARG A 189 -16.62 2.39 -5.72
N VAL A 190 -17.87 2.12 -5.42
CA VAL A 190 -18.25 1.21 -4.33
C VAL A 190 -18.99 0.00 -4.91
N LEU A 191 -18.54 -1.17 -4.45
CA LEU A 191 -19.26 -2.43 -4.67
C LEU A 191 -19.63 -3.02 -3.30
N VAL A 192 -20.82 -3.60 -3.24
CA VAL A 192 -21.30 -4.38 -2.09
C VAL A 192 -21.71 -5.75 -2.59
N ASN A 193 -21.13 -6.80 -2.05
CA ASN A 193 -21.36 -8.18 -2.46
C ASN A 193 -21.15 -8.39 -3.98
N GLY A 194 -20.14 -7.71 -4.55
CA GLY A 194 -19.84 -7.75 -5.99
C GLY A 194 -20.77 -6.93 -6.89
N ARG A 195 -21.78 -6.25 -6.34
CA ARG A 195 -22.70 -5.40 -7.07
C ARG A 195 -22.36 -3.94 -6.86
N GLU A 196 -22.35 -3.16 -7.94
CA GLU A 196 -22.02 -1.74 -7.87
C GLU A 196 -23.10 -0.92 -7.15
N ALA A 197 -22.69 -0.20 -6.10
CA ALA A 197 -23.52 0.79 -5.42
C ALA A 197 -23.43 2.17 -6.11
N GLY A 198 -22.33 2.42 -6.81
CA GLY A 198 -22.16 3.62 -7.62
C GLY A 198 -20.72 4.10 -7.74
N LEU A 199 -20.54 5.15 -8.52
CA LEU A 199 -19.31 5.91 -8.74
C LEU A 199 -19.56 7.37 -8.36
N ARG A 200 -18.62 7.97 -7.61
CA ARG A 200 -18.61 9.39 -7.28
C ARG A 200 -17.31 10.03 -7.73
N LEU A 201 -17.40 11.21 -8.31
CA LEU A 201 -16.27 12.05 -8.72
C LEU A 201 -16.09 13.24 -7.78
N THR A 202 -17.12 13.55 -6.99
CA THR A 202 -17.17 14.69 -6.07
C THR A 202 -18.01 14.34 -4.85
N PRO A 203 -17.82 15.04 -3.71
CA PRO A 203 -18.69 14.86 -2.53
C PRO A 203 -20.18 15.16 -2.85
N PRO A 204 -21.11 14.65 -2.02
CA PRO A 204 -20.87 13.84 -0.83
C PRO A 204 -20.54 12.38 -1.17
N TRP A 205 -19.60 11.79 -0.41
CA TRP A 205 -19.12 10.43 -0.61
C TRP A 205 -20.04 9.40 0.05
N ARG A 206 -21.34 9.48 -0.29
CA ARG A 206 -22.42 8.65 0.28
C ARG A 206 -23.09 7.81 -0.81
N PHE A 207 -23.31 6.53 -0.50
CA PHE A 207 -23.84 5.55 -1.41
C PHE A 207 -25.04 4.85 -0.76
N ASP A 208 -26.16 4.73 -1.48
CA ASP A 208 -27.29 3.92 -1.04
C ASP A 208 -26.96 2.44 -1.27
N VAL A 209 -26.86 1.68 -0.19
CA VAL A 209 -26.53 0.26 -0.20
C VAL A 209 -27.68 -0.63 0.27
N THR A 210 -28.88 -0.06 0.46
CA THR A 210 -30.06 -0.72 1.02
C THR A 210 -30.38 -2.06 0.36
N GLY A 211 -30.42 -2.07 -0.98
CA GLY A 211 -30.75 -3.27 -1.76
C GLY A 211 -29.60 -4.25 -1.97
N LEU A 212 -28.38 -3.90 -1.51
CA LEU A 212 -27.17 -4.66 -1.75
C LEU A 212 -26.72 -5.49 -0.55
N LEU A 213 -27.20 -5.12 0.64
CA LEU A 213 -26.90 -5.81 1.90
C LEU A 213 -27.79 -7.05 2.07
N GLN A 214 -27.24 -8.06 2.73
CA GLN A 214 -27.92 -9.29 3.09
C GLN A 214 -27.68 -9.63 4.56
N GLU A 215 -28.51 -10.49 5.11
CA GLU A 215 -28.27 -11.11 6.40
C GLU A 215 -27.08 -12.07 6.27
N GLY A 216 -26.26 -12.16 7.31
CA GLY A 216 -25.04 -12.94 7.28
C GLY A 216 -23.84 -12.17 6.72
N ALA A 217 -22.98 -12.86 5.99
CA ALA A 217 -21.73 -12.31 5.46
C ALA A 217 -21.97 -11.30 4.35
N ASN A 218 -21.27 -10.17 4.45
CA ASN A 218 -21.26 -9.12 3.44
C ASN A 218 -19.84 -8.69 3.17
N ARG A 219 -19.62 -8.11 1.98
CA ARG A 219 -18.35 -7.55 1.55
C ARG A 219 -18.57 -6.19 0.91
N ILE A 220 -17.77 -5.21 1.32
CA ILE A 220 -17.64 -3.90 0.68
C ILE A 220 -16.26 -3.82 0.03
N GLU A 221 -16.26 -3.28 -1.19
CA GLU A 221 -15.05 -2.98 -1.95
C GLU A 221 -15.11 -1.56 -2.51
#